data_91fcf8baf61640bc8c4c0c63fa5b7436
#
_entry.id   91fcf8baf61640bc8c4c0c63fa5b7436
#
_cell.length_a   1.000
_cell.length_b   1.000
_cell.length_c   1.000
_cell.angle_alpha   90.00
_cell.angle_beta   90.00
_cell.angle_gamma   90.00
#
_symmetry.space_group_name_H-M   'P 1'
#
loop_
_entity.id
_entity.type
_entity.pdbx_description
1 polymer ?
#
loop_
_entity_poly.entity_id
_entity_poly.type
_entity_poly.pdbx_seq_one_letter_code
_entity_poly.pdbx_strand_id
1 'polypeptide(L)'
;MREELLGKEVLAMYDIRGIQSYIFKTNAVKEIIGASKLVDDIIINGLKSYVKNRVSTEERDLYLVDWHNEATADAFIKNDSKVLMQVMFVGGGNAYVLFRNGSICSAVNKYLGKYVLEKTYSLNVAIAVIEKTDSYKEDYRKINIEMRRIKAHMPISKPVGAFSFTATDTVTGMPITGVADKEYHCTESLLKRASVDEKNVEKIQCH
;
A
#
# COMPACT_ATOMS: atom_id res chain seq x y z
N MET A 1 4.79 1.89 15.85
CA MET A 1 4.92 3.35 15.93
C MET A 1 5.35 3.72 17.33
N ARG A 2 6.18 4.74 17.54
CA ARG A 2 6.65 5.18 18.87
C ARG A 2 5.46 5.77 19.64
N GLU A 3 5.34 5.45 20.93
CA GLU A 3 4.23 5.90 21.78
C GLU A 3 4.14 7.43 21.87
N GLU A 4 5.28 8.11 21.88
CA GLU A 4 5.39 9.59 21.92
C GLU A 4 4.74 10.32 20.73
N LEU A 5 4.42 9.63 19.63
CA LEU A 5 3.77 10.20 18.45
C LEU A 5 2.24 10.05 18.46
N LEU A 6 1.67 9.27 19.39
CA LEU A 6 0.25 8.89 19.35
C LEU A 6 -0.72 10.08 19.41
N GLY A 7 -0.41 11.11 20.20
CA GLY A 7 -1.25 12.31 20.35
C GLY A 7 -0.86 13.50 19.47
N LYS A 8 0.14 13.34 18.59
CA LYS A 8 0.70 14.44 17.80
C LYS A 8 0.28 14.38 16.35
N GLU A 9 0.37 15.53 15.66
CA GLU A 9 0.29 15.59 14.22
C GLU A 9 1.53 14.92 13.62
N VAL A 10 1.30 14.04 12.64
CA VAL A 10 2.39 13.27 12.04
C VAL A 10 2.34 13.29 10.53
N LEU A 11 3.53 13.23 9.93
CA LEU A 11 3.74 12.92 8.53
C LEU A 11 4.18 11.47 8.41
N ALA A 12 3.47 10.70 7.58
CA ALA A 12 3.85 9.35 7.21
C ALA A 12 4.31 9.28 5.76
N MET A 13 5.39 8.53 5.52
CA MET A 13 5.86 8.16 4.20
C MET A 13 5.74 6.64 4.05
N TYR A 14 5.11 6.22 2.98
CA TYR A 14 4.97 4.84 2.57
C TYR A 14 5.86 4.56 1.37
N ASP A 15 6.46 3.37 1.32
CA ASP A 15 7.32 2.96 0.20
C ASP A 15 7.23 1.44 0.02
N ILE A 16 6.76 1.01 -1.14
CA ILE A 16 6.65 -0.41 -1.48
C ILE A 16 8.03 -0.96 -1.80
N ARG A 17 8.38 -2.08 -1.17
CA ARG A 17 9.68 -2.73 -1.33
C ARG A 17 9.62 -3.89 -2.30
N GLY A 18 10.72 -4.05 -3.06
CA GLY A 18 10.90 -5.20 -3.93
C GLY A 18 10.12 -5.10 -5.26
N ILE A 19 9.74 -3.89 -5.67
CA ILE A 19 8.92 -3.64 -6.87
C ILE A 19 9.50 -4.34 -8.10
N GLN A 20 10.78 -4.14 -8.41
CA GLN A 20 11.39 -4.71 -9.62
C GLN A 20 11.39 -6.25 -9.58
N SER A 21 11.82 -6.83 -8.47
CA SER A 21 11.79 -8.29 -8.30
C SER A 21 10.38 -8.87 -8.31
N TYR A 22 9.38 -8.09 -7.89
CA TYR A 22 7.97 -8.48 -7.98
C TYR A 22 7.47 -8.45 -9.42
N ILE A 23 7.70 -7.35 -10.14
CA ILE A 23 7.22 -7.17 -11.53
C ILE A 23 7.87 -8.19 -12.46
N PHE A 24 9.18 -8.35 -12.38
CA PHE A 24 9.97 -9.17 -13.31
C PHE A 24 10.26 -10.59 -12.79
N LYS A 25 9.49 -11.07 -11.83
CA LYS A 25 9.65 -12.44 -11.31
C LYS A 25 9.30 -13.50 -12.36
N THR A 26 8.46 -13.16 -13.32
CA THR A 26 8.07 -14.01 -14.45
C THR A 26 8.27 -13.26 -15.77
N ASN A 27 8.36 -14.01 -16.88
CA ASN A 27 8.42 -13.44 -18.23
C ASN A 27 7.04 -13.33 -18.89
N ALA A 28 5.96 -13.69 -18.19
CA ALA A 28 4.61 -13.61 -18.70
C ALA A 28 4.14 -12.14 -18.76
N VAL A 29 3.92 -11.63 -19.97
CA VAL A 29 3.55 -10.22 -20.22
C VAL A 29 2.31 -9.81 -19.42
N LYS A 30 1.29 -10.67 -19.36
CA LYS A 30 0.07 -10.43 -18.57
C LYS A 30 0.38 -10.21 -17.09
N GLU A 31 1.30 -10.99 -16.52
CA GLU A 31 1.70 -10.84 -15.12
C GLU A 31 2.55 -9.59 -14.87
N ILE A 32 3.41 -9.22 -15.82
CA ILE A 32 4.22 -7.99 -15.74
C ILE A 32 3.31 -6.75 -15.74
N ILE A 33 2.34 -6.70 -16.65
CA ILE A 33 1.36 -5.61 -16.73
C ILE A 33 0.54 -5.54 -15.45
N GLY A 34 0.03 -6.69 -14.98
CA GLY A 34 -0.77 -6.75 -13.77
C GLY A 34 0.01 -6.38 -12.51
N ALA A 35 1.28 -6.81 -12.42
CA ALA A 35 2.15 -6.43 -11.32
C ALA A 35 2.43 -4.92 -11.29
N SER A 36 2.69 -4.30 -12.46
CA SER A 36 2.89 -2.85 -12.55
C SER A 36 1.65 -2.09 -12.10
N LYS A 37 0.46 -2.48 -12.57
CA LYS A 37 -0.81 -1.86 -12.16
C LYS A 37 -1.06 -2.02 -10.65
N LEU A 38 -0.81 -3.22 -10.10
CA LEU A 38 -0.93 -3.43 -8.65
C LEU A 38 -0.01 -2.49 -7.86
N VAL A 39 1.25 -2.35 -8.26
CA VAL A 39 2.21 -1.47 -7.58
C VAL A 39 1.78 -0.01 -7.62
N ASP A 40 1.29 0.47 -8.76
CA ASP A 40 0.88 1.85 -8.92
C ASP A 40 -0.33 2.20 -8.03
N ASP A 41 -1.28 1.29 -7.92
CA ASP A 41 -2.58 1.54 -7.28
C ASP A 41 -2.64 1.07 -5.82
N ILE A 42 -1.71 0.21 -5.34
CA ILE A 42 -1.86 -0.53 -4.08
C ILE A 42 -2.02 0.38 -2.86
N ILE A 43 -1.24 1.47 -2.77
CA ILE A 43 -1.28 2.36 -1.62
C ILE A 43 -2.59 3.15 -1.62
N ILE A 44 -2.92 3.77 -2.75
CA ILE A 44 -4.14 4.60 -2.85
C ILE A 44 -5.40 3.77 -2.64
N ASN A 45 -5.46 2.57 -3.23
CA ASN A 45 -6.58 1.66 -3.04
C ASN A 45 -6.67 1.15 -1.59
N GLY A 46 -5.53 0.90 -0.94
CA GLY A 46 -5.49 0.54 0.47
C GLY A 46 -6.01 1.65 1.39
N LEU A 47 -5.62 2.90 1.12
CA LEU A 47 -6.12 4.08 1.86
C LEU A 47 -7.62 4.29 1.63
N LYS A 48 -8.10 4.23 0.38
CA LYS A 48 -9.53 4.28 0.05
C LYS A 48 -10.31 3.16 0.73
N SER A 49 -9.77 1.95 0.71
CA SER A 49 -10.37 0.78 1.36
C SER A 49 -10.46 0.94 2.89
N TYR A 50 -9.44 1.53 3.52
CA TYR A 50 -9.48 1.86 4.95
C TYR A 50 -10.63 2.81 5.27
N VAL A 51 -10.73 3.93 4.54
CA VAL A 51 -11.79 4.93 4.74
C VAL A 51 -13.16 4.29 4.55
N LYS A 52 -13.35 3.49 3.50
CA LYS A 52 -14.62 2.81 3.22
C LYS A 52 -15.03 1.82 4.33
N ASN A 53 -14.08 1.05 4.85
CA ASN A 53 -14.38 -0.13 5.68
C ASN A 53 -14.17 0.09 7.17
N ARG A 54 -13.47 1.14 7.60
CA ARG A 54 -13.06 1.38 8.99
C ARG A 54 -13.50 2.72 9.55
N VAL A 55 -13.87 3.66 8.67
CA VAL A 55 -14.32 5.00 9.06
C VAL A 55 -15.85 5.07 8.97
N SER A 56 -16.48 5.66 10.00
CA SER A 56 -17.93 5.90 10.00
C SER A 56 -18.32 6.79 8.83
N THR A 57 -19.54 6.63 8.31
CA THR A 57 -19.99 7.38 7.14
C THR A 57 -19.95 8.89 7.38
N GLU A 58 -20.23 9.32 8.62
CA GLU A 58 -20.27 10.73 9.03
C GLU A 58 -18.86 11.37 9.08
N GLU A 59 -17.81 10.55 9.26
CA GLU A 59 -16.44 11.05 9.38
C GLU A 59 -15.63 10.93 8.09
N ARG A 60 -16.15 10.27 7.05
CA ARG A 60 -15.39 10.00 5.81
C ARG A 60 -14.90 11.27 5.13
N ASP A 61 -15.66 12.34 5.18
CA ASP A 61 -15.31 13.64 4.59
C ASP A 61 -14.11 14.30 5.29
N LEU A 62 -13.71 13.81 6.48
CA LEU A 62 -12.52 14.25 7.20
C LEU A 62 -11.24 13.53 6.75
N TYR A 63 -11.37 12.54 5.86
CA TYR A 63 -10.28 11.73 5.31
C TYR A 63 -10.11 12.02 3.82
N LEU A 64 -9.22 12.95 3.48
CA LEU A 64 -8.99 13.41 2.12
C LEU A 64 -8.01 12.48 1.40
N VAL A 65 -8.53 11.59 0.57
CA VAL A 65 -7.73 10.60 -0.17
C VAL A 65 -7.45 11.04 -1.60
N ASP A 66 -8.30 11.92 -2.17
CA ASP A 66 -8.08 12.47 -3.51
C ASP A 66 -7.07 13.63 -3.47
N TRP A 67 -5.81 13.29 -3.75
CA TRP A 67 -4.70 14.25 -3.74
C TRP A 67 -4.59 15.10 -5.01
N HIS A 68 -5.37 14.81 -6.05
CA HIS A 68 -5.48 15.62 -7.26
C HIS A 68 -6.46 16.79 -7.12
N ASN A 69 -7.26 16.81 -6.06
CA ASN A 69 -8.25 17.86 -5.85
C ASN A 69 -7.60 19.15 -5.31
N GLU A 70 -7.37 20.11 -6.20
CA GLU A 70 -6.77 21.40 -5.86
C GLU A 70 -7.57 22.18 -4.80
N ALA A 71 -8.89 22.03 -4.75
CA ALA A 71 -9.72 22.70 -3.76
C ALA A 71 -9.42 22.28 -2.32
N THR A 72 -8.87 21.09 -2.13
CA THR A 72 -8.52 20.53 -0.82
C THR A 72 -7.01 20.49 -0.56
N ALA A 73 -6.17 20.98 -1.47
CA ALA A 73 -4.72 20.87 -1.38
C ALA A 73 -4.13 21.34 -0.04
N ASP A 74 -4.64 22.44 0.51
CA ASP A 74 -4.17 23.04 1.77
C ASP A 74 -5.09 22.74 2.97
N ALA A 75 -6.07 21.86 2.82
CA ALA A 75 -7.13 21.68 3.82
C ALA A 75 -6.59 21.25 5.19
N PHE A 76 -5.54 20.41 5.22
CA PHE A 76 -4.93 19.97 6.47
C PHE A 76 -4.15 21.08 7.18
N ILE A 77 -3.50 21.96 6.41
CA ILE A 77 -2.60 23.00 6.92
C ILE A 77 -3.41 24.19 7.46
N LYS A 78 -4.61 24.45 6.93
CA LYS A 78 -5.50 25.48 7.42
C LYS A 78 -5.96 25.15 8.84
N ASN A 79 -5.68 26.01 9.81
CA ASN A 79 -5.95 25.77 11.24
C ASN A 79 -7.42 25.50 11.57
N ASP A 80 -8.37 25.94 10.74
CA ASP A 80 -9.81 25.71 10.92
C ASP A 80 -10.29 24.37 10.36
N SER A 81 -9.40 23.56 9.79
CA SER A 81 -9.75 22.31 9.16
C SER A 81 -9.92 21.19 10.20
N LYS A 82 -11.06 20.48 10.15
CA LYS A 82 -11.30 19.25 10.90
C LYS A 82 -10.68 18.01 10.26
N VAL A 83 -9.90 18.17 9.19
CA VAL A 83 -9.30 17.07 8.45
C VAL A 83 -8.45 16.20 9.35
N LEU A 84 -8.75 14.92 9.39
CA LEU A 84 -8.05 13.92 10.21
C LEU A 84 -6.91 13.24 9.44
N MET A 85 -7.08 13.06 8.13
CA MET A 85 -6.07 12.48 7.24
C MET A 85 -6.10 13.19 5.89
N GLN A 86 -4.93 13.51 5.35
CA GLN A 86 -4.82 14.02 3.98
C GLN A 86 -3.67 13.35 3.24
N VAL A 87 -3.99 12.79 2.08
CA VAL A 87 -2.98 12.30 1.14
C VAL A 87 -2.40 13.50 0.38
N MET A 88 -1.06 13.65 0.47
CA MET A 88 -0.35 14.75 -0.18
C MET A 88 0.18 14.36 -1.55
N PHE A 89 0.57 13.11 -1.70
CA PHE A 89 1.13 12.57 -2.95
C PHE A 89 1.07 11.05 -2.94
N VAL A 90 0.77 10.46 -4.10
CA VAL A 90 0.94 9.02 -4.38
C VAL A 90 1.54 8.85 -5.76
N GLY A 91 2.56 8.00 -5.89
CA GLY A 91 3.14 7.67 -7.19
C GLY A 91 4.31 6.71 -7.09
N GLY A 92 4.44 5.81 -8.08
CA GLY A 92 5.57 4.89 -8.18
C GLY A 92 5.80 3.98 -6.98
N GLY A 93 4.73 3.58 -6.28
CA GLY A 93 4.81 2.77 -5.06
C GLY A 93 5.18 3.57 -3.80
N ASN A 94 5.16 4.92 -3.87
CA ASN A 94 5.41 5.81 -2.74
C ASN A 94 4.18 6.66 -2.43
N ALA A 95 4.02 7.09 -1.16
CA ALA A 95 3.02 8.06 -0.76
C ALA A 95 3.46 8.87 0.45
N TYR A 96 2.95 10.11 0.53
CA TYR A 96 3.06 10.99 1.69
C TYR A 96 1.66 11.32 2.20
N VAL A 97 1.44 11.11 3.50
CA VAL A 97 0.13 11.30 4.13
C VAL A 97 0.29 12.03 5.45
N LEU A 98 -0.50 13.08 5.65
CA LEU A 98 -0.61 13.81 6.90
C LEU A 98 -1.74 13.23 7.76
N PHE A 99 -1.50 13.15 9.06
CA PHE A 99 -2.49 12.72 10.04
C PHE A 99 -2.53 13.70 11.20
N ARG A 100 -3.75 14.09 11.60
CA ARG A 100 -3.98 14.96 12.75
C ARG A 100 -3.59 14.29 14.07
N ASN A 101 -3.60 12.96 14.09
CA ASN A 101 -3.31 12.18 15.28
C ASN A 101 -2.53 10.92 14.91
N GLY A 102 -1.42 10.67 15.60
CA GLY A 102 -0.62 9.47 15.42
C GLY A 102 -1.37 8.15 15.68
N SER A 103 -2.43 8.17 16.49
CA SER A 103 -3.26 6.97 16.72
C SER A 103 -4.01 6.57 15.43
N ILE A 104 -4.54 7.56 14.70
CA ILE A 104 -5.17 7.33 13.38
C ILE A 104 -4.13 6.77 12.41
N CYS A 105 -2.94 7.41 12.35
CA CYS A 105 -1.82 6.92 11.54
C CYS A 105 -1.48 5.46 11.85
N SER A 106 -1.44 5.08 13.15
CA SER A 106 -1.17 3.70 13.55
C SER A 106 -2.22 2.70 13.05
N ALA A 107 -3.50 3.08 13.13
CA ALA A 107 -4.60 2.25 12.65
C ALA A 107 -4.53 2.07 11.12
N VAL A 108 -4.29 3.15 10.37
CA VAL A 108 -4.10 3.11 8.91
C VAL A 108 -2.90 2.25 8.54
N ASN A 109 -1.77 2.39 9.23
CA ASN A 109 -0.54 1.65 8.96
C ASN A 109 -0.74 0.14 9.10
N LYS A 110 -1.42 -0.30 10.18
CA LYS A 110 -1.76 -1.71 10.39
C LYS A 110 -2.67 -2.25 9.28
N TYR A 111 -3.68 -1.48 8.91
CA TYR A 111 -4.60 -1.86 7.85
C TYR A 111 -3.88 -1.95 6.50
N LEU A 112 -3.09 -0.94 6.15
CA LEU A 112 -2.38 -0.87 4.87
C LEU A 112 -1.36 -2.00 4.73
N GLY A 113 -0.60 -2.31 5.78
CA GLY A 113 0.34 -3.43 5.77
C GLY A 113 -0.34 -4.77 5.46
N LYS A 114 -1.49 -5.02 6.12
CA LYS A 114 -2.30 -6.21 5.85
C LYS A 114 -2.86 -6.19 4.42
N TYR A 115 -3.42 -5.07 3.98
CA TYR A 115 -3.99 -4.90 2.64
C TYR A 115 -2.97 -5.17 1.54
N VAL A 116 -1.77 -4.61 1.65
CA VAL A 116 -0.68 -4.84 0.68
C VAL A 116 -0.36 -6.33 0.59
N LEU A 117 -0.18 -7.00 1.73
CA LEU A 117 0.13 -8.43 1.75
C LEU A 117 -1.00 -9.29 1.15
N GLU A 118 -2.25 -8.99 1.46
CA GLU A 118 -3.42 -9.71 0.92
C GLU A 118 -3.57 -9.54 -0.59
N LYS A 119 -3.25 -8.35 -1.12
CA LYS A 119 -3.43 -8.04 -2.54
C LYS A 119 -2.24 -8.40 -3.42
N THR A 120 -1.06 -8.59 -2.84
CA THR A 120 0.18 -8.85 -3.61
C THR A 120 0.87 -10.15 -3.23
N TYR A 121 0.53 -10.72 -2.07
CA TYR A 121 1.11 -11.92 -1.48
C TYR A 121 2.56 -11.79 -0.98
N SER A 122 3.42 -11.04 -1.67
CA SER A 122 4.86 -10.99 -1.35
C SER A 122 5.43 -9.58 -1.19
N LEU A 123 4.72 -8.52 -1.59
CA LEU A 123 5.20 -7.16 -1.39
C LEU A 123 5.07 -6.73 0.07
N ASN A 124 6.02 -5.91 0.49
CA ASN A 124 6.02 -5.28 1.81
C ASN A 124 6.03 -3.76 1.66
N VAL A 125 5.37 -3.07 2.58
CA VAL A 125 5.41 -1.60 2.67
C VAL A 125 6.32 -1.17 3.81
N ALA A 126 7.33 -0.35 3.50
CA ALA A 126 8.09 0.37 4.50
C ALA A 126 7.32 1.63 4.89
N ILE A 127 7.19 1.89 6.19
CA ILE A 127 6.40 3.00 6.72
C ILE A 127 7.26 3.80 7.68
N ALA A 128 7.64 5.02 7.28
CA ALA A 128 8.29 5.99 8.14
C ALA A 128 7.27 6.97 8.67
N VAL A 129 7.35 7.31 9.96
CA VAL A 129 6.47 8.28 10.62
C VAL A 129 7.31 9.23 11.46
N ILE A 130 7.09 10.53 11.27
CA ILE A 130 7.71 11.59 12.07
C ILE A 130 6.63 12.53 12.61
N GLU A 131 6.96 13.27 13.68
CA GLU A 131 6.17 14.41 14.11
C GLU A 131 6.25 15.50 13.02
N LYS A 132 5.10 16.02 12.60
CA LYS A 132 5.01 17.12 11.66
C LYS A 132 5.49 18.40 12.31
N THR A 133 6.31 19.19 11.60
CA THR A 133 6.71 20.53 11.99
C THR A 133 6.14 21.57 11.05
N ASP A 134 6.38 22.87 11.31
CA ASP A 134 5.97 23.94 10.40
C ASP A 134 6.95 24.12 9.23
N SER A 135 8.05 23.35 9.21
CA SER A 135 9.08 23.42 8.17
C SER A 135 9.04 22.22 7.26
N TYR A 136 8.54 22.40 6.03
CA TYR A 136 8.57 21.37 4.99
C TYR A 136 9.98 20.78 4.75
N LYS A 137 11.00 21.66 4.74
CA LYS A 137 12.39 21.24 4.51
C LYS A 137 12.89 20.32 5.63
N GLU A 138 12.52 20.63 6.86
CA GLU A 138 12.89 19.82 8.03
C GLU A 138 12.16 18.48 8.01
N ASP A 139 10.86 18.49 7.77
CA ASP A 139 10.02 17.29 7.67
C ASP A 139 10.53 16.37 6.56
N TYR A 140 10.80 16.91 5.37
CA TYR A 140 11.35 16.13 4.26
C TYR A 140 12.70 15.49 4.60
N ARG A 141 13.58 16.21 5.27
CA ARG A 141 14.89 15.66 5.72
C ARG A 141 14.69 14.54 6.74
N LYS A 142 13.88 14.78 7.78
CA LYS A 142 13.63 13.82 8.86
C LYS A 142 12.97 12.54 8.36
N ILE A 143 11.93 12.65 7.53
CA ILE A 143 11.19 11.49 7.03
C ILE A 143 12.07 10.60 6.15
N ASN A 144 12.95 11.20 5.33
CA ASN A 144 13.87 10.43 4.48
C ASN A 144 14.97 9.71 5.30
N ILE A 145 15.45 10.33 6.39
CA ILE A 145 16.40 9.67 7.31
C ILE A 145 15.71 8.46 7.97
N GLU A 146 14.50 8.66 8.49
CA GLU A 146 13.75 7.59 9.14
C GLU A 146 13.40 6.46 8.16
N MET A 147 12.99 6.80 6.93
CA MET A 147 12.74 5.80 5.89
C MET A 147 13.97 4.96 5.58
N ARG A 148 15.15 5.58 5.45
CA ARG A 148 16.41 4.83 5.26
C ARG A 148 16.71 3.90 6.43
N ARG A 149 16.50 4.36 7.67
CA ARG A 149 16.68 3.56 8.87
C ARG A 149 15.76 2.34 8.88
N ILE A 150 14.48 2.53 8.55
CA ILE A 150 13.49 1.45 8.47
C ILE A 150 13.87 0.45 7.39
N LYS A 151 14.20 0.93 6.18
CA LYS A 151 14.59 0.06 5.07
C LYS A 151 15.83 -0.79 5.39
N ALA A 152 16.78 -0.26 6.16
CA ALA A 152 17.98 -0.99 6.54
C ALA A 152 17.71 -2.14 7.54
N HIS A 153 16.66 -2.04 8.34
CA HIS A 153 16.31 -3.01 9.39
C HIS A 153 15.05 -3.83 9.10
N MET A 154 14.41 -3.59 7.95
CA MET A 154 13.17 -4.27 7.61
C MET A 154 13.44 -5.73 7.27
N PRO A 155 12.78 -6.69 7.95
CA PRO A 155 12.92 -8.09 7.61
C PRO A 155 12.40 -8.34 6.19
N ILE A 156 13.12 -9.17 5.45
CA ILE A 156 12.67 -9.67 4.15
C ILE A 156 11.71 -10.82 4.44
N SER A 157 10.43 -10.61 4.23
CA SER A 157 9.45 -11.68 4.29
C SER A 157 9.64 -12.59 3.08
N LYS A 158 9.98 -13.87 3.34
CA LYS A 158 9.98 -14.89 2.31
C LYS A 158 8.75 -15.75 2.53
N PRO A 159 7.89 -15.93 1.51
CA PRO A 159 6.80 -16.89 1.60
C PRO A 159 7.34 -18.27 1.98
N VAL A 160 6.59 -19.03 2.75
CA VAL A 160 6.96 -20.39 3.10
C VAL A 160 7.12 -21.21 1.82
N GLY A 161 8.25 -21.90 1.70
CA GLY A 161 8.54 -22.75 0.55
C GLY A 161 7.56 -23.92 0.45
N ALA A 162 7.56 -24.57 -0.71
CA ALA A 162 6.77 -25.77 -0.93
C ALA A 162 7.32 -26.95 -0.10
N PHE A 163 6.43 -27.78 0.42
CA PHE A 163 6.80 -29.08 0.94
C PHE A 163 7.10 -30.04 -0.23
N SER A 164 7.89 -31.09 0.02
CA SER A 164 8.31 -32.05 -1.02
C SER A 164 7.18 -32.75 -1.78
N PHE A 165 5.97 -32.75 -1.22
CA PHE A 165 4.75 -33.30 -1.84
C PHE A 165 3.83 -32.25 -2.47
N THR A 166 4.23 -30.98 -2.48
CA THR A 166 3.43 -29.89 -3.04
C THR A 166 3.80 -29.66 -4.50
N ALA A 167 2.82 -29.64 -5.40
CA ALA A 167 3.03 -29.22 -6.75
C ALA A 167 3.42 -27.73 -6.78
N THR A 168 4.51 -27.42 -7.49
CA THR A 168 5.08 -26.07 -7.56
C THR A 168 4.98 -25.49 -8.97
N ASP A 169 4.76 -24.21 -9.04
CA ASP A 169 4.89 -23.43 -10.26
C ASP A 169 6.35 -23.48 -10.75
N THR A 170 6.54 -23.85 -12.01
CA THR A 170 7.87 -24.10 -12.59
C THR A 170 8.74 -22.84 -12.72
N VAL A 171 8.12 -21.66 -12.75
CA VAL A 171 8.81 -20.38 -12.90
C VAL A 171 9.19 -19.79 -11.54
N THR A 172 8.24 -19.82 -10.60
CA THR A 172 8.41 -19.16 -9.29
C THR A 172 8.87 -20.08 -8.18
N GLY A 173 8.74 -21.42 -8.36
CA GLY A 173 8.99 -22.43 -7.32
C GLY A 173 7.99 -22.38 -6.16
N MET A 174 6.91 -21.60 -6.29
CA MET A 174 5.90 -21.44 -5.26
C MET A 174 4.79 -22.49 -5.40
N PRO A 175 4.09 -22.84 -4.30
CA PRO A 175 2.97 -23.78 -4.36
C PRO A 175 1.92 -23.33 -5.35
N ILE A 176 1.44 -24.25 -6.18
CA ILE A 176 0.27 -24.04 -7.04
C ILE A 176 -0.96 -23.93 -6.17
N THR A 177 -1.76 -22.88 -6.38
CA THR A 177 -2.97 -22.60 -5.58
C THR A 177 -4.23 -22.44 -6.42
N GLY A 178 -4.09 -22.38 -7.75
CA GLY A 178 -5.25 -22.28 -8.62
C GLY A 178 -4.92 -22.39 -10.11
N VAL A 179 -5.94 -22.21 -10.93
CA VAL A 179 -5.89 -22.31 -12.38
C VAL A 179 -6.38 -21.01 -13.01
N ALA A 180 -5.64 -20.51 -13.98
CA ALA A 180 -6.07 -19.41 -14.85
C ALA A 180 -5.58 -19.69 -16.27
N ASP A 181 -6.39 -19.32 -17.29
CA ASP A 181 -6.07 -19.52 -18.71
C ASP A 181 -5.68 -21.00 -19.05
N LYS A 182 -6.28 -21.98 -18.34
CA LYS A 182 -5.98 -23.43 -18.42
C LYS A 182 -4.59 -23.84 -17.94
N GLU A 183 -3.89 -22.97 -17.22
CA GLU A 183 -2.58 -23.21 -16.63
C GLU A 183 -2.64 -23.14 -15.11
N TYR A 184 -1.72 -23.87 -14.44
CA TYR A 184 -1.60 -23.91 -12.99
C TYR A 184 -0.70 -22.77 -12.51
N HIS A 185 -1.18 -22.01 -11.52
CA HIS A 185 -0.49 -20.83 -11.04
C HIS A 185 -0.40 -20.77 -9.51
N CYS A 186 0.63 -20.12 -9.00
CA CYS A 186 0.72 -19.75 -7.60
C CYS A 186 -0.16 -18.53 -7.29
N THR A 187 -0.45 -18.28 -6.00
CA THR A 187 -1.29 -17.15 -5.55
C THR A 187 -0.82 -15.80 -6.10
N GLU A 188 0.49 -15.55 -6.09
CA GLU A 188 1.05 -14.28 -6.59
C GLU A 188 0.74 -14.07 -8.07
N SER A 189 0.94 -15.10 -8.91
CA SER A 189 0.62 -15.04 -10.35
C SER A 189 -0.86 -14.82 -10.60
N LEU A 190 -1.74 -15.49 -9.85
CA LEU A 190 -3.20 -15.29 -9.94
C LEU A 190 -3.61 -13.86 -9.62
N LEU A 191 -3.05 -13.25 -8.55
CA LEU A 191 -3.34 -11.87 -8.17
C LEU A 191 -2.88 -10.87 -9.23
N LYS A 192 -1.69 -11.09 -9.82
CA LYS A 192 -1.17 -10.26 -10.91
C LYS A 192 -2.08 -10.34 -12.15
N ARG A 193 -2.48 -11.54 -12.55
CA ARG A 193 -3.39 -11.76 -13.69
C ARG A 193 -4.75 -11.14 -13.46
N ALA A 194 -5.33 -11.32 -12.28
CA ALA A 194 -6.61 -10.72 -11.90
C ALA A 194 -6.61 -9.19 -12.01
N SER A 195 -5.51 -8.53 -11.67
CA SER A 195 -5.43 -7.06 -11.74
C SER A 195 -5.48 -6.49 -13.17
N VAL A 196 -5.11 -7.27 -14.18
CA VAL A 196 -5.28 -6.88 -15.59
C VAL A 196 -6.74 -6.94 -16.00
N ASP A 197 -7.45 -7.93 -15.50
CA ASP A 197 -8.83 -8.24 -15.90
C ASP A 197 -9.88 -7.44 -15.10
N GLU A 198 -9.48 -6.61 -14.14
CA GLU A 198 -10.40 -5.81 -13.31
C GLU A 198 -11.39 -4.93 -14.09
N LYS A 199 -11.08 -4.54 -15.32
CA LYS A 199 -12.08 -3.95 -16.24
C LYS A 199 -13.18 -4.95 -16.65
N ASN A 200 -12.97 -6.25 -16.45
CA ASN A 200 -13.94 -7.32 -16.71
C ASN A 200 -14.52 -7.93 -15.42
N VAL A 201 -13.97 -7.63 -14.24
CA VAL A 201 -14.44 -8.19 -12.95
C VAL A 201 -15.82 -7.66 -12.58
N GLU A 202 -16.18 -6.44 -12.98
CA GLU A 202 -17.56 -5.94 -12.85
C GLU A 202 -18.59 -6.80 -13.63
N LYS A 203 -18.13 -7.58 -14.65
CA LYS A 203 -18.99 -8.52 -15.39
C LYS A 203 -19.07 -9.90 -14.75
N ILE A 204 -18.15 -10.27 -13.87
CA ILE A 204 -18.10 -11.61 -13.24
C ILE A 204 -18.83 -11.65 -11.89
N GLN A 205 -19.07 -10.50 -11.24
CA GLN A 205 -19.84 -10.43 -9.99
C GLN A 205 -21.36 -10.37 -10.18
N CYS A 206 -21.85 -10.47 -11.42
CA CYS A 206 -23.29 -10.47 -11.75
C CYS A 206 -23.80 -11.83 -12.27
N HIS A 207 -23.26 -12.94 -11.76
CA HIS A 207 -23.88 -14.25 -12.00
C HIS A 207 -23.86 -15.10 -10.74
#